data_70348b69abdfbdbe17fa9201a95ac521
#
_entry.id   70348b69abdfbdbe17fa9201a95ac521
#
_cell.length_a   1.000
_cell.length_b   1.000
_cell.length_c   1.000
_cell.angle_alpha   90.00
_cell.angle_beta   90.00
_cell.angle_gamma   90.00
#
_symmetry.space_group_name_H-M   'P 1'
#
loop_
_entity.id
_entity.type
_entity.pdbx_description
1 polymer ?
#
loop_
_entity_poly.entity_id
_entity_poly.type
_entity_poly.pdbx_seq_one_letter_code
_entity_poly.pdbx_strand_id
1 'polypeptide(L)'
;MKDRIKNSLLMERIMTAEEAAEMIEDGMTVATSGFTPSGYPKAVPMALAKRVREKNENIKINLITGASVGDELDGELSRAGIINKRLPYQTNKSVQESINRGDMEFVDQHLSHVAQNINYNFIEKIDIGIIEAVEITEEGYIIPSTSVGITPTIAKKAEKIIVEINTSQPLELKGIHDIYTL
;
A
#
# COMPACT_ATOMS: atom_id res chain seq x y z
N MET A 1 14.06 -13.02 -7.16
CA MET A 1 12.95 -12.82 -6.18
C MET A 1 13.02 -13.84 -5.04
N LYS A 2 13.09 -15.15 -5.31
CA LYS A 2 13.14 -16.18 -4.25
C LYS A 2 14.30 -16.04 -3.26
N ASP A 3 15.42 -15.49 -3.69
CA ASP A 3 16.59 -15.19 -2.86
C ASP A 3 16.37 -14.04 -1.84
N ARG A 4 15.30 -13.27 -2.02
CA ARG A 4 14.90 -12.16 -1.12
C ARG A 4 13.84 -12.56 -0.08
N ILE A 5 13.30 -13.77 -0.17
CA ILE A 5 12.36 -14.32 0.80
C ILE A 5 13.07 -15.46 1.52
N LYS A 6 13.55 -15.21 2.74
CA LYS A 6 14.35 -16.17 3.50
C LYS A 6 13.48 -17.11 4.35
N ASN A 7 12.26 -16.69 4.68
CA ASN A 7 11.33 -17.51 5.44
C ASN A 7 10.71 -18.59 4.54
N SER A 8 11.01 -19.84 4.83
CA SER A 8 10.56 -21.00 4.04
C SER A 8 9.05 -21.18 4.01
N LEU A 9 8.35 -20.82 5.09
CA LEU A 9 6.88 -20.94 5.19
C LEU A 9 6.15 -19.95 4.26
N LEU A 10 6.83 -18.89 3.84
CA LEU A 10 6.27 -17.88 2.93
C LEU A 10 6.53 -18.20 1.45
N MET A 11 7.37 -19.18 1.16
CA MET A 11 7.70 -19.54 -0.22
C MET A 11 6.49 -20.03 -1.02
N GLU A 12 5.55 -20.72 -0.37
CA GLU A 12 4.32 -21.20 -0.99
C GLU A 12 3.25 -20.11 -1.16
N ARG A 13 3.48 -18.92 -0.57
CA ARG A 13 2.59 -17.76 -0.67
C ARG A 13 3.04 -16.73 -1.70
N ILE A 14 4.09 -17.05 -2.46
CA ILE A 14 4.54 -16.18 -3.56
C ILE A 14 3.50 -16.21 -4.68
N MET A 15 3.06 -15.04 -5.07
CA MET A 15 2.05 -14.86 -6.11
C MET A 15 2.43 -13.69 -7.02
N THR A 16 1.77 -13.57 -8.14
CA THR A 16 1.89 -12.43 -9.04
C THR A 16 1.15 -11.21 -8.48
N ALA A 17 1.42 -10.02 -9.01
CA ALA A 17 0.69 -8.82 -8.63
C ALA A 17 -0.80 -8.91 -9.01
N GLU A 18 -1.11 -9.59 -10.10
CA GLU A 18 -2.48 -9.85 -10.55
C GLU A 18 -3.23 -10.75 -9.55
N GLU A 19 -2.62 -11.86 -9.11
CA GLU A 19 -3.20 -12.74 -8.10
C GLU A 19 -3.39 -12.01 -6.76
N ALA A 20 -2.41 -11.20 -6.35
CA ALA A 20 -2.52 -10.38 -5.14
C ALA A 20 -3.64 -9.33 -5.25
N ALA A 21 -3.82 -8.72 -6.42
CA ALA A 21 -4.89 -7.77 -6.67
C ALA A 21 -6.29 -8.41 -6.61
N GLU A 22 -6.43 -9.71 -6.90
CA GLU A 22 -7.72 -10.43 -6.75
C GLU A 22 -8.19 -10.53 -5.28
N MET A 23 -7.29 -10.35 -4.32
CA MET A 23 -7.64 -10.34 -2.89
C MET A 23 -8.33 -9.04 -2.46
N ILE A 24 -8.29 -8.00 -3.28
CA ILE A 24 -8.88 -6.69 -2.98
C ILE A 24 -10.30 -6.65 -3.54
N GLU A 25 -11.27 -6.47 -2.64
CA GLU A 25 -12.70 -6.51 -2.93
C GLU A 25 -13.35 -5.14 -2.72
N ASP A 26 -14.57 -4.98 -3.22
CA ASP A 26 -15.37 -3.77 -3.04
C ASP A 26 -15.62 -3.46 -1.56
N GLY A 27 -15.54 -2.20 -1.19
CA GLY A 27 -15.75 -1.72 0.18
C GLY A 27 -14.55 -1.85 1.12
N MET A 28 -13.47 -2.54 0.73
CA MET A 28 -12.31 -2.73 1.59
C MET A 28 -11.55 -1.43 1.87
N THR A 29 -10.94 -1.37 3.06
CA THR A 29 -9.94 -0.36 3.41
C THR A 29 -8.55 -0.93 3.15
N VAL A 30 -7.85 -0.32 2.20
CA VAL A 30 -6.48 -0.66 1.80
C VAL A 30 -5.52 0.40 2.34
N ALA A 31 -4.50 -0.02 3.07
CA ALA A 31 -3.48 0.88 3.58
C ALA A 31 -2.12 0.57 2.94
N THR A 32 -1.43 1.62 2.54
CA THR A 32 -0.06 1.57 2.03
C THR A 32 0.79 2.61 2.73
N SER A 33 2.09 2.51 2.62
CA SER A 33 2.98 3.53 3.11
C SER A 33 4.11 3.78 2.14
N GLY A 34 4.80 4.86 2.35
CA GLY A 34 5.90 5.36 1.57
C GLY A 34 6.20 6.79 2.00
N PHE A 35 7.12 7.44 1.34
CA PHE A 35 7.41 8.87 1.54
C PHE A 35 7.54 9.54 0.17
N THR A 36 6.58 10.39 -0.17
CA THR A 36 6.49 10.99 -1.51
C THR A 36 6.56 9.91 -2.61
N PRO A 37 7.28 10.04 -3.72
CA PRO A 37 7.40 8.98 -4.73
C PRO A 37 8.49 7.94 -4.38
N SER A 38 8.63 7.55 -3.09
CA SER A 38 9.68 6.64 -2.63
C SER A 38 9.14 5.57 -1.68
N GLY A 39 9.52 4.32 -1.88
CA GLY A 39 9.21 3.20 -0.98
C GLY A 39 7.72 2.87 -0.83
N TYR A 40 6.92 3.07 -1.87
CA TYR A 40 5.50 2.73 -1.92
C TYR A 40 5.25 1.58 -2.91
N PRO A 41 4.22 0.75 -2.69
CA PRO A 41 3.87 -0.34 -3.61
C PRO A 41 3.37 0.20 -4.95
N LYS A 42 3.71 -0.48 -6.03
CA LYS A 42 3.40 -0.08 -7.42
C LYS A 42 2.71 -1.17 -8.20
N ALA A 43 3.23 -2.40 -8.12
CA ALA A 43 2.78 -3.51 -8.96
C ALA A 43 1.35 -3.93 -8.64
N VAL A 44 1.00 -4.09 -7.38
CA VAL A 44 -0.34 -4.50 -6.95
C VAL A 44 -1.39 -3.41 -7.24
N PRO A 45 -1.17 -2.12 -6.94
CA PRO A 45 -2.09 -1.04 -7.34
C PRO A 45 -2.31 -0.96 -8.85
N MET A 46 -1.25 -1.07 -9.65
CA MET A 46 -1.38 -1.09 -11.11
C MET A 46 -2.15 -2.31 -11.61
N ALA A 47 -1.91 -3.50 -11.02
CA ALA A 47 -2.64 -4.71 -11.36
C ALA A 47 -4.13 -4.60 -11.01
N LEU A 48 -4.47 -3.99 -9.86
CA LEU A 48 -5.87 -3.72 -9.48
C LEU A 48 -6.54 -2.76 -10.46
N ALA A 49 -5.87 -1.68 -10.82
CA ALA A 49 -6.39 -0.72 -11.80
C ALA A 49 -6.60 -1.37 -13.18
N LYS A 50 -5.68 -2.22 -13.62
CA LYS A 50 -5.79 -3.00 -14.85
C LYS A 50 -6.97 -3.97 -14.79
N ARG A 51 -7.10 -4.75 -13.72
CA ARG A 51 -8.20 -5.70 -13.49
C ARG A 51 -9.55 -5.01 -13.62
N VAL A 52 -9.75 -3.88 -12.95
CA VAL A 52 -11.02 -3.13 -12.98
C VAL A 52 -11.36 -2.65 -14.39
N ARG A 53 -10.36 -2.14 -15.14
CA ARG A 53 -10.57 -1.69 -16.52
C ARG A 53 -10.89 -2.85 -17.47
N GLU A 54 -10.16 -3.96 -17.39
CA GLU A 54 -10.31 -5.11 -18.29
C GLU A 54 -11.59 -5.90 -18.04
N LYS A 55 -11.96 -6.09 -16.76
CA LYS A 55 -13.16 -6.84 -16.38
C LYS A 55 -14.40 -5.95 -16.25
N ASN A 56 -14.26 -4.63 -16.40
CA ASN A 56 -15.34 -3.64 -16.18
C ASN A 56 -16.01 -3.82 -14.80
N GLU A 57 -15.20 -4.09 -13.77
CA GLU A 57 -15.66 -4.23 -12.39
C GLU A 57 -15.94 -2.86 -11.77
N ASN A 58 -16.88 -2.82 -10.83
CA ASN A 58 -17.16 -1.61 -10.02
C ASN A 58 -16.65 -1.85 -8.58
N ILE A 59 -15.33 -1.70 -8.39
CA ILE A 59 -14.69 -1.82 -7.09
C ILE A 59 -14.40 -0.43 -6.54
N LYS A 60 -14.79 -0.19 -5.29
CA LYS A 60 -14.52 1.02 -4.53
C LYS A 60 -13.81 0.68 -3.22
N ILE A 61 -12.66 1.28 -2.98
CA ILE A 61 -11.87 1.09 -1.77
C ILE A 61 -11.66 2.41 -1.01
N ASN A 62 -11.47 2.32 0.30
CA ASN A 62 -10.92 3.42 1.09
C ASN A 62 -9.39 3.28 1.10
N LEU A 63 -8.67 4.31 0.68
CA LEU A 63 -7.21 4.26 0.53
C LEU A 63 -6.51 5.15 1.57
N ILE A 64 -5.69 4.53 2.40
CA ILE A 64 -4.83 5.19 3.39
C ILE A 64 -3.37 5.06 2.93
N THR A 65 -2.64 6.14 2.72
CA THR A 65 -1.28 6.07 2.16
C THR A 65 -0.17 6.65 3.05
N GLY A 66 -0.50 7.21 4.20
CA GLY A 66 0.49 8.00 4.92
C GLY A 66 1.00 9.16 4.05
N ALA A 67 2.31 9.28 3.89
CA ALA A 67 2.96 10.36 3.12
C ALA A 67 3.22 10.00 1.64
N SER A 68 2.77 8.85 1.16
CA SER A 68 2.96 8.44 -0.24
C SER A 68 2.02 9.20 -1.18
N VAL A 69 2.54 9.58 -2.35
CA VAL A 69 1.83 10.35 -3.40
C VAL A 69 2.23 9.90 -4.81
N GLY A 70 2.59 8.65 -4.98
CA GLY A 70 3.09 8.12 -6.26
C GLY A 70 2.01 7.92 -7.31
N ASP A 71 2.30 8.16 -8.59
CA ASP A 71 1.33 8.06 -9.69
C ASP A 71 0.89 6.61 -9.96
N GLU A 72 1.79 5.63 -9.78
CA GLU A 72 1.50 4.20 -9.95
C GLU A 72 0.51 3.66 -8.89
N LEU A 73 0.37 4.37 -7.77
CA LEU A 73 -0.60 4.11 -6.73
C LEU A 73 -1.81 5.04 -6.87
N ASP A 74 -1.64 6.30 -6.50
CA ASP A 74 -2.71 7.31 -6.45
C ASP A 74 -3.33 7.57 -7.83
N GLY A 75 -2.48 7.80 -8.83
CA GLY A 75 -2.93 8.15 -10.17
C GLY A 75 -3.64 7.00 -10.87
N GLU A 76 -3.06 5.79 -10.82
CA GLU A 76 -3.66 4.63 -11.48
C GLU A 76 -5.01 4.24 -10.86
N LEU A 77 -5.10 4.20 -9.53
CA LEU A 77 -6.35 3.88 -8.85
C LEU A 77 -7.41 4.98 -9.05
N SER A 78 -7.01 6.25 -9.06
CA SER A 78 -7.91 7.38 -9.31
C SER A 78 -8.46 7.35 -10.74
N ARG A 79 -7.58 7.17 -11.75
CA ARG A 79 -8.01 7.07 -13.17
C ARG A 79 -8.89 5.86 -13.46
N ALA A 80 -8.75 4.80 -12.69
CA ALA A 80 -9.63 3.62 -12.78
C ALA A 80 -10.94 3.79 -11.98
N GLY A 81 -11.11 4.92 -11.27
CA GLY A 81 -12.31 5.19 -10.49
C GLY A 81 -12.47 4.31 -9.26
N ILE A 82 -11.38 3.74 -8.74
CA ILE A 82 -11.40 2.75 -7.65
C ILE A 82 -11.49 3.40 -6.27
N ILE A 83 -10.97 4.62 -6.09
CA ILE A 83 -10.90 5.24 -4.77
C ILE A 83 -12.26 5.84 -4.40
N ASN A 84 -12.86 5.35 -3.32
CA ASN A 84 -14.03 5.93 -2.67
C ASN A 84 -13.64 7.05 -1.71
N LYS A 85 -12.67 6.78 -0.82
CA LYS A 85 -12.16 7.72 0.18
C LYS A 85 -10.64 7.71 0.18
N ARG A 86 -10.02 8.87 0.28
CA ARG A 86 -8.56 9.04 0.29
C ARG A 86 -8.11 9.78 1.56
N LEU A 87 -7.12 9.23 2.27
CA LEU A 87 -6.47 9.82 3.47
C LEU A 87 -4.94 9.65 3.36
N PRO A 88 -4.17 10.45 4.10
CA PRO A 88 -4.49 11.76 4.72
C PRO A 88 -4.11 12.94 3.82
N TYR A 89 -3.16 12.73 2.93
CA TYR A 89 -2.48 13.77 2.16
C TYR A 89 -2.29 13.30 0.72
N GLN A 90 -2.42 14.19 -0.24
CA GLN A 90 -2.23 13.86 -1.65
C GLN A 90 -1.77 15.09 -2.45
N THR A 91 -1.03 14.85 -3.53
CA THR A 91 -0.59 15.87 -4.50
C THR A 91 -0.78 15.40 -5.94
N ASN A 92 -1.37 14.23 -6.15
CA ASN A 92 -1.58 13.69 -7.50
C ASN A 92 -2.71 14.44 -8.20
N LYS A 93 -2.45 14.88 -9.44
CA LYS A 93 -3.39 15.69 -10.23
C LYS A 93 -4.71 14.95 -10.49
N SER A 94 -4.66 13.66 -10.83
CA SER A 94 -5.87 12.86 -11.07
C SER A 94 -6.75 12.75 -9.82
N VAL A 95 -6.12 12.57 -8.65
CA VAL A 95 -6.81 12.55 -7.37
C VAL A 95 -7.45 13.92 -7.07
N GLN A 96 -6.73 15.03 -7.28
CA GLN A 96 -7.27 16.39 -7.08
C GLN A 96 -8.50 16.64 -7.97
N GLU A 97 -8.42 16.24 -9.23
CA GLU A 97 -9.53 16.39 -10.17
C GLU A 97 -10.75 15.57 -9.73
N SER A 98 -10.55 14.34 -9.26
CA SER A 98 -11.65 13.49 -8.75
C SER A 98 -12.28 14.05 -7.46
N ILE A 99 -11.48 14.57 -6.54
CA ILE A 99 -11.97 15.25 -5.33
C ILE A 99 -12.80 16.48 -5.72
N ASN A 100 -12.29 17.32 -6.62
CA ASN A 100 -12.96 18.54 -7.03
C ASN A 100 -14.29 18.30 -7.78
N ARG A 101 -14.42 17.16 -8.47
CA ARG A 101 -15.67 16.74 -9.09
C ARG A 101 -16.66 16.09 -8.12
N GLY A 102 -16.23 15.75 -6.92
CA GLY A 102 -17.05 15.01 -5.94
C GLY A 102 -17.12 13.49 -6.20
N ASP A 103 -16.23 12.94 -7.04
CA ASP A 103 -16.16 11.52 -7.36
C ASP A 103 -15.50 10.69 -6.24
N MET A 104 -14.84 11.35 -5.28
CA MET A 104 -14.03 10.76 -4.22
C MET A 104 -14.15 11.60 -2.94
N GLU A 105 -14.30 10.95 -1.80
CA GLU A 105 -14.14 11.59 -0.51
C GLU A 105 -12.66 11.83 -0.19
N PHE A 106 -12.35 12.96 0.41
CA PHE A 106 -11.00 13.27 0.89
C PHE A 106 -11.03 13.73 2.35
N VAL A 107 -10.20 13.09 3.16
CA VAL A 107 -10.01 13.44 4.56
C VAL A 107 -8.58 13.91 4.76
N ASP A 108 -8.37 15.22 4.80
CA ASP A 108 -7.09 15.82 5.12
C ASP A 108 -6.78 15.66 6.60
N GLN A 109 -5.61 15.11 6.89
CA GLN A 109 -5.11 14.92 8.25
C GLN A 109 -3.64 15.26 8.34
N HIS A 110 -3.23 15.74 9.50
CA HIS A 110 -1.81 15.89 9.77
C HIS A 110 -1.11 14.53 9.79
N LEU A 111 -0.05 14.37 8.98
CA LEU A 111 0.65 13.09 8.81
C LEU A 111 1.09 12.46 10.13
N SER A 112 1.53 13.27 11.11
CA SER A 112 1.96 12.78 12.42
C SER A 112 0.86 12.13 13.24
N HIS A 113 -0.42 12.39 12.93
CA HIS A 113 -1.55 11.84 13.66
C HIS A 113 -2.09 10.55 13.04
N VAL A 114 -1.75 10.24 11.80
CA VAL A 114 -2.36 9.11 11.06
C VAL A 114 -2.11 7.78 11.76
N ALA A 115 -0.87 7.48 12.13
CA ALA A 115 -0.53 6.24 12.83
C ALA A 115 -1.26 6.14 14.19
N GLN A 116 -1.39 7.26 14.90
CA GLN A 116 -2.11 7.32 16.17
C GLN A 116 -3.61 7.08 15.96
N ASN A 117 -4.21 7.74 14.97
CA ASN A 117 -5.63 7.59 14.65
C ASN A 117 -5.98 6.14 14.25
N ILE A 118 -5.10 5.48 13.50
CA ILE A 118 -5.23 4.05 13.19
C ILE A 118 -5.14 3.21 14.49
N ASN A 119 -4.15 3.46 15.34
CA ASN A 119 -3.95 2.70 16.57
C ASN A 119 -5.12 2.81 17.55
N TYR A 120 -5.75 3.97 17.63
CA TYR A 120 -6.92 4.22 18.48
C TYR A 120 -8.25 3.90 17.82
N ASN A 121 -8.25 3.36 16.61
CA ASN A 121 -9.43 3.03 15.82
C ASN A 121 -10.36 4.25 15.56
N PHE A 122 -9.77 5.42 15.36
CA PHE A 122 -10.47 6.62 14.88
C PHE A 122 -10.63 6.64 13.35
N ILE A 123 -9.90 5.75 12.67
CA ILE A 123 -9.99 5.46 11.25
C ILE A 123 -10.52 4.04 11.10
N GLU A 124 -11.15 3.75 9.98
CA GLU A 124 -11.71 2.43 9.67
C GLU A 124 -10.64 1.32 9.80
N LYS A 125 -11.10 0.12 10.14
CA LYS A 125 -10.25 -1.08 10.18
C LYS A 125 -9.58 -1.30 8.82
N ILE A 126 -8.31 -1.66 8.84
CA ILE A 126 -7.55 -1.95 7.63
C ILE A 126 -7.74 -3.43 7.28
N ASP A 127 -8.35 -3.70 6.13
CA ASP A 127 -8.53 -5.06 5.63
C ASP A 127 -7.24 -5.58 5.00
N ILE A 128 -6.57 -4.76 4.17
CA ILE A 128 -5.34 -5.13 3.49
C ILE A 128 -4.28 -4.03 3.64
N GLY A 129 -3.10 -4.42 4.13
CA GLY A 129 -1.89 -3.62 4.07
C GLY A 129 -1.02 -4.02 2.90
N ILE A 130 -0.56 -3.08 2.07
CA ILE A 130 0.38 -3.36 0.98
C ILE A 130 1.69 -2.64 1.28
N ILE A 131 2.78 -3.40 1.40
CA ILE A 131 4.08 -2.91 1.85
C ILE A 131 5.14 -3.21 0.79
N GLU A 132 5.85 -2.18 0.31
CA GLU A 132 7.05 -2.38 -0.51
C GLU A 132 8.23 -2.76 0.39
N ALA A 133 8.96 -3.81 0.02
CA ALA A 133 10.09 -4.32 0.76
C ALA A 133 11.22 -4.77 -0.16
N VAL A 134 12.44 -4.89 0.38
CA VAL A 134 13.59 -5.47 -0.31
C VAL A 134 13.83 -6.92 0.06
N GLU A 135 13.46 -7.33 1.27
CA GLU A 135 13.65 -8.70 1.78
C GLU A 135 12.60 -9.05 2.83
N ILE A 136 12.31 -10.34 2.98
CA ILE A 136 11.70 -10.92 4.16
C ILE A 136 12.73 -11.87 4.79
N THR A 137 13.06 -11.66 6.07
CA THR A 137 14.06 -12.46 6.80
C THR A 137 13.56 -13.87 7.12
N GLU A 138 14.43 -14.71 7.67
CA GLU A 138 14.08 -16.06 8.12
C GLU A 138 13.01 -16.03 9.22
N GLU A 139 13.06 -15.04 10.12
CA GLU A 139 12.10 -14.83 11.20
C GLU A 139 10.78 -14.21 10.73
N GLY A 140 10.73 -13.74 9.48
CA GLY A 140 9.54 -13.11 8.90
C GLY A 140 9.54 -11.59 9.00
N TYR A 141 10.63 -10.93 9.41
CA TYR A 141 10.73 -9.48 9.40
C TYR A 141 10.69 -8.94 7.97
N ILE A 142 9.88 -7.92 7.76
CA ILE A 142 9.80 -7.20 6.50
C ILE A 142 10.85 -6.09 6.51
N ILE A 143 11.82 -6.16 5.62
CA ILE A 143 12.84 -5.14 5.44
C ILE A 143 12.33 -4.12 4.42
N PRO A 144 11.97 -2.90 4.85
CA PRO A 144 11.43 -1.88 3.96
C PRO A 144 12.45 -1.48 2.90
N SER A 145 11.97 -0.89 1.82
CA SER A 145 12.84 -0.37 0.76
C SER A 145 13.43 1.00 1.13
N THR A 146 13.06 2.05 0.42
CA THR A 146 13.65 3.40 0.58
C THR A 146 12.91 4.28 1.58
N SER A 147 11.83 3.81 2.17
CA SER A 147 11.09 4.52 3.21
C SER A 147 10.35 3.56 4.15
N VAL A 148 10.07 4.03 5.36
CA VAL A 148 9.30 3.29 6.37
C VAL A 148 7.89 3.88 6.51
N GLY A 149 7.77 5.20 6.70
CA GLY A 149 6.49 5.87 6.89
C GLY A 149 5.68 5.26 8.04
N ILE A 150 4.40 4.99 7.79
CA ILE A 150 3.50 4.35 8.77
C ILE A 150 3.42 2.82 8.62
N THR A 151 4.32 2.22 7.88
CA THR A 151 4.38 0.76 7.63
C THR A 151 4.29 -0.09 8.90
N PRO A 152 4.99 0.22 10.02
CA PRO A 152 4.87 -0.57 11.25
C PRO A 152 3.45 -0.57 11.83
N THR A 153 2.72 0.53 11.70
CA THR A 153 1.33 0.61 12.15
C THR A 153 0.42 -0.21 11.25
N ILE A 154 0.60 -0.11 9.93
CA ILE A 154 -0.16 -0.91 8.95
C ILE A 154 0.05 -2.40 9.20
N ALA A 155 1.30 -2.83 9.34
CA ALA A 155 1.64 -4.23 9.55
C ALA A 155 1.02 -4.83 10.84
N LYS A 156 0.84 -4.01 11.88
CA LYS A 156 0.21 -4.43 13.14
C LYS A 156 -1.32 -4.42 13.09
N LYS A 157 -1.91 -3.62 12.24
CA LYS A 157 -3.35 -3.33 12.25
C LYS A 157 -4.12 -3.93 11.08
N ALA A 158 -3.46 -4.23 9.97
CA ALA A 158 -4.10 -4.86 8.83
C ALA A 158 -4.44 -6.32 9.11
N GLU A 159 -5.61 -6.76 8.63
CA GLU A 159 -5.99 -8.19 8.73
C GLU A 159 -5.13 -9.09 7.86
N LYS A 160 -4.77 -8.59 6.68
CA LYS A 160 -3.88 -9.28 5.73
C LYS A 160 -2.81 -8.31 5.26
N ILE A 161 -1.63 -8.85 4.99
CA ILE A 161 -0.52 -8.08 4.45
C ILE A 161 -0.09 -8.70 3.12
N ILE A 162 0.00 -7.84 2.10
CA ILE A 162 0.65 -8.13 0.83
C ILE A 162 2.02 -7.46 0.86
N VAL A 163 3.10 -8.22 0.70
CA VAL A 163 4.45 -7.69 0.62
C VAL A 163 4.89 -7.67 -0.84
N GLU A 164 5.06 -6.48 -1.37
CA GLU A 164 5.59 -6.27 -2.72
C GLU A 164 7.11 -6.22 -2.67
N ILE A 165 7.77 -7.31 -3.09
CA ILE A 165 9.22 -7.39 -3.12
C ILE A 165 9.77 -6.65 -4.33
N ASN A 166 10.39 -5.51 -4.10
CA ASN A 166 11.03 -4.71 -5.14
C ASN A 166 12.44 -5.20 -5.43
N THR A 167 12.58 -6.01 -6.48
CA THR A 167 13.87 -6.57 -6.88
C THR A 167 14.81 -5.57 -7.58
N SER A 168 14.30 -4.42 -7.97
CA SER A 168 15.12 -3.33 -8.54
C SER A 168 15.87 -2.54 -7.46
N GLN A 169 15.43 -2.63 -6.20
CA GLN A 169 16.13 -2.00 -5.09
C GLN A 169 17.30 -2.88 -4.59
N PRO A 170 18.44 -2.28 -4.21
CA PRO A 170 19.60 -3.02 -3.73
C PRO A 170 19.35 -3.66 -2.35
N LEU A 171 19.92 -4.85 -2.11
CA LEU A 171 19.85 -5.51 -0.79
C LEU A 171 20.61 -4.77 0.29
N GLU A 172 21.55 -3.91 -0.10
CA GLU A 172 22.33 -3.04 0.79
C GLU A 172 21.46 -2.02 1.56
N LEU A 173 20.20 -1.84 1.19
CA LEU A 173 19.24 -1.09 1.99
C LEU A 173 18.93 -1.77 3.33
N LYS A 174 19.18 -3.08 3.45
CA LYS A 174 19.08 -3.80 4.72
C LYS A 174 20.05 -3.20 5.75
N GLY A 175 19.51 -2.82 6.92
CA GLY A 175 20.26 -2.20 8.00
C GLY A 175 20.39 -0.67 7.93
N ILE A 176 19.90 -0.03 6.86
CA ILE A 176 19.83 1.45 6.78
C ILE A 176 18.62 1.99 7.54
N HIS A 177 17.54 1.24 7.62
CA HIS A 177 16.33 1.56 8.37
C HIS A 177 16.51 1.23 9.85
N ASP A 178 15.83 1.95 10.71
CA ASP A 178 15.86 1.79 12.18
C ASP A 178 14.60 1.12 12.75
N ILE A 179 13.64 0.75 11.89
CA ILE A 179 12.38 0.11 12.26
C ILE A 179 12.23 -1.20 11.48
N TYR A 180 12.04 -2.28 12.23
CA TYR A 180 11.71 -3.60 11.68
C TYR A 180 10.22 -3.88 11.86
N THR A 181 9.62 -4.52 10.87
CA THR A 181 8.21 -4.92 10.88
C THR A 181 8.11 -6.43 10.74
N LEU A 182 7.37 -7.05 11.66
CA LEU A 182 7.04 -8.47 11.66
C LEU A 182 5.80 -8.74 10.83
#